data_0eafd25033effccd70f7ddef56b71012
#
_entry.id   0eafd25033effccd70f7ddef56b71012
#
_cell.length_a   1.000
_cell.length_b   1.000
_cell.length_c   1.000
_cell.angle_alpha   90.00
_cell.angle_beta   90.00
_cell.angle_gamma   90.00
#
_symmetry.space_group_name_H-M   'P 1'
#
loop_
_entity.id
_entity.type
_entity.pdbx_description
1 polymer ?
#
loop_
_entity_poly.entity_id
_entity_poly.type
_entity_poly.pdbx_seq_one_letter_code
_entity_poly.pdbx_strand_id
1 'polypeptide(L)'
;MQERADSRTLEMIKQLLSKARINTKRWAEELGTVLIVADQKSIETANGQFALCMAINMLSRLHPVLTHIGVSIPDPAVFSVNVPLFTGNKILDAILDFINKLKLDCKVERVDLIHRGWDAVLSIGPSNLAIENTISIASDGWIAYVAADGLATVFTKNTNPIGAYAAACIGGMEVFKKVFLKKSNLLLPEKTPFDIRWRLKFIKGRLSFSAFDYRVNGSPANNPSLPLTINGRDLTIAGVGAGGGATAYSLASLHDLEGRMTLIDPDEVKPSNMNRYVYALQRDSVSNRPKVEAVKELLSDFKKLDVQACQNSYQELTASREIGNIDVLISTVDTKETRRNMQWDMPRVILDAAVVLTDFYVRRVDIGKSPCLICTHSPKEVERPLEEILSEVTGLSASEIAKLRSTNACLVQEHINRMTKSSEKYGFTLPSVGERFSDWLMMHCGELVLSATQERFPLPFATVLPGILIAGEVIKERCFPKDVLQNYYSYDMINLPANGMTEMKPVSDCIFCSSLATKERFAKKYG
;
A
#
# COMPACT_ATOMS: atom_id res chain seq x y z
N MET A 1 -23.99 1.23 11.65
CA MET A 1 -23.62 0.40 10.48
C MET A 1 -22.12 0.15 10.57
N GLN A 2 -21.69 -1.11 10.48
CA GLN A 2 -20.29 -1.44 10.67
C GLN A 2 -19.47 -0.93 9.47
N GLU A 3 -18.35 -0.27 9.69
CA GLU A 3 -17.44 0.17 8.64
C GLU A 3 -16.97 -1.04 7.83
N ARG A 4 -17.05 -0.99 6.50
CA ARG A 4 -16.70 -2.10 5.61
C ARG A 4 -15.43 -1.80 4.82
N ALA A 5 -14.75 -2.85 4.37
CA ALA A 5 -13.57 -2.74 3.50
C ALA A 5 -13.86 -1.96 2.21
N ASP A 6 -15.04 -2.15 1.64
CA ASP A 6 -15.48 -1.51 0.39
C ASP A 6 -15.79 -0.02 0.53
N SER A 7 -16.07 0.50 1.74
CA SER A 7 -16.32 1.94 1.96
C SER A 7 -15.13 2.80 1.49
N ARG A 8 -13.91 2.42 1.84
CA ARG A 8 -12.70 3.13 1.43
C ARG A 8 -12.41 2.99 -0.07
N THR A 9 -12.70 1.83 -0.64
CA THR A 9 -12.57 1.63 -2.09
C THR A 9 -13.57 2.50 -2.84
N LEU A 10 -14.81 2.62 -2.36
CA LEU A 10 -15.82 3.51 -2.95
C LEU A 10 -15.41 4.98 -2.88
N GLU A 11 -14.86 5.44 -1.75
CA GLU A 11 -14.37 6.81 -1.63
C GLU A 11 -13.24 7.11 -2.62
N MET A 12 -12.30 6.19 -2.78
CA MET A 12 -11.26 6.28 -3.81
C MET A 12 -11.87 6.36 -5.22
N ILE A 13 -12.89 5.55 -5.52
CA ILE A 13 -13.59 5.58 -6.81
C ILE A 13 -14.28 6.92 -7.02
N LYS A 14 -14.96 7.47 -6.01
CA LYS A 14 -15.56 8.81 -6.07
C LYS A 14 -14.52 9.86 -6.42
N GLN A 15 -13.31 9.80 -5.86
CA GLN A 15 -12.22 10.72 -6.20
C GLN A 15 -11.76 10.60 -7.64
N LEU A 16 -11.59 9.37 -8.12
CA LEU A 16 -11.20 9.12 -9.52
C LEU A 16 -12.29 9.59 -10.49
N LEU A 17 -13.56 9.44 -10.13
CA LEU A 17 -14.73 9.81 -10.95
C LEU A 17 -15.23 11.23 -10.70
N SER A 18 -14.65 12.00 -9.78
CA SER A 18 -15.16 13.29 -9.31
C SER A 18 -15.47 14.31 -10.42
N LYS A 19 -14.78 14.23 -11.56
CA LYS A 19 -14.99 15.10 -12.73
C LYS A 19 -15.86 14.46 -13.82
N ALA A 20 -16.23 13.19 -13.70
CA ALA A 20 -16.91 12.44 -14.77
C ALA A 20 -18.44 12.46 -14.64
N ARG A 21 -19.01 13.03 -13.59
CA ARG A 21 -20.47 13.05 -13.29
C ARG A 21 -21.13 11.65 -13.35
N ILE A 22 -20.39 10.61 -12.99
CA ILE A 22 -20.88 9.24 -12.92
C ILE A 22 -21.51 9.00 -11.54
N ASN A 23 -22.69 8.38 -11.52
CA ASN A 23 -23.30 7.92 -10.28
C ASN A 23 -22.47 6.76 -9.71
N THR A 24 -21.77 6.99 -8.62
CA THR A 24 -20.84 6.03 -7.99
C THR A 24 -21.55 4.81 -7.45
N LYS A 25 -22.82 4.95 -6.99
CA LYS A 25 -23.61 3.81 -6.51
C LYS A 25 -23.92 2.86 -7.66
N ARG A 26 -24.42 3.39 -8.79
CA ARG A 26 -24.64 2.60 -9.99
C ARG A 26 -23.35 2.00 -10.54
N TRP A 27 -22.25 2.76 -10.47
CA TRP A 27 -20.93 2.26 -10.87
C TRP A 27 -20.48 1.05 -10.02
N ALA A 28 -20.76 1.07 -8.72
CA ALA A 28 -20.44 -0.04 -7.82
C ALA A 28 -21.28 -1.30 -8.09
N GLU A 29 -22.49 -1.15 -8.63
CA GLU A 29 -23.38 -2.26 -8.98
C GLU A 29 -22.97 -3.01 -10.27
N GLU A 30 -22.17 -2.36 -11.14
CA GLU A 30 -21.65 -3.01 -12.35
C GLU A 30 -20.64 -4.09 -11.99
N LEU A 31 -20.67 -5.21 -12.71
CA LEU A 31 -19.76 -6.32 -12.50
C LEU A 31 -18.34 -5.96 -12.96
N GLY A 32 -17.36 -6.37 -12.19
CA GLY A 32 -15.94 -6.31 -12.56
C GLY A 32 -15.33 -7.70 -12.43
N THR A 33 -14.85 -8.26 -13.54
CA THR A 33 -14.39 -9.65 -13.60
C THR A 33 -12.95 -9.75 -14.08
N VAL A 34 -12.17 -10.60 -13.42
CA VAL A 34 -10.77 -10.86 -13.78
C VAL A 34 -10.51 -12.37 -13.78
N LEU A 35 -9.82 -12.85 -14.80
CA LEU A 35 -9.28 -14.20 -14.83
C LEU A 35 -7.79 -14.14 -14.52
N ILE A 36 -7.33 -14.92 -13.54
CA ILE A 36 -5.91 -15.12 -13.23
C ILE A 36 -5.51 -16.50 -13.74
N VAL A 37 -4.50 -16.54 -14.59
CA VAL A 37 -3.98 -17.77 -15.17
C VAL A 37 -2.49 -17.92 -14.90
N ALA A 38 -2.00 -19.16 -14.83
CA ALA A 38 -0.56 -19.46 -14.83
C ALA A 38 -0.30 -20.73 -15.65
N ASP A 39 0.84 -20.79 -16.33
CA ASP A 39 1.33 -22.01 -16.93
C ASP A 39 2.14 -22.86 -15.92
N GLN A 40 2.36 -24.13 -16.27
CA GLN A 40 3.10 -25.09 -15.42
C GLN A 40 4.52 -24.58 -15.09
N LYS A 41 5.23 -24.06 -16.08
CA LYS A 41 6.63 -23.62 -15.89
C LYS A 41 6.73 -22.41 -14.95
N SER A 42 5.80 -21.47 -15.08
CA SER A 42 5.75 -20.27 -14.25
C SER A 42 5.42 -20.61 -12.80
N ILE A 43 4.38 -21.46 -12.58
CA ILE A 43 3.92 -21.77 -11.23
C ILE A 43 4.88 -22.69 -10.44
N GLU A 44 5.76 -23.42 -11.11
CA GLU A 44 6.82 -24.21 -10.47
C GLU A 44 7.97 -23.36 -9.93
N THR A 45 8.05 -22.08 -10.30
CA THR A 45 9.10 -21.18 -9.80
C THR A 45 8.69 -20.45 -8.53
N ALA A 46 9.65 -20.16 -7.64
CA ALA A 46 9.43 -19.33 -6.45
C ALA A 46 8.80 -17.98 -6.80
N ASN A 47 9.36 -17.30 -7.81
CA ASN A 47 8.89 -16.00 -8.25
C ASN A 47 7.47 -16.03 -8.84
N GLY A 48 7.10 -17.09 -9.55
CA GLY A 48 5.73 -17.28 -10.05
C GLY A 48 4.74 -17.47 -8.91
N GLN A 49 5.11 -18.22 -7.87
CA GLN A 49 4.29 -18.41 -6.67
C GLN A 49 4.13 -17.12 -5.88
N PHE A 50 5.20 -16.35 -5.68
CA PHE A 50 5.13 -15.03 -5.05
C PHE A 50 4.23 -14.07 -5.84
N ALA A 51 4.40 -14.00 -7.16
CA ALA A 51 3.61 -13.12 -8.02
C ALA A 51 2.12 -13.48 -8.00
N LEU A 52 1.78 -14.78 -8.09
CA LEU A 52 0.40 -15.29 -8.02
C LEU A 52 -0.26 -14.93 -6.69
N CYS A 53 0.37 -15.29 -5.58
CA CYS A 53 -0.21 -15.08 -4.26
C CYS A 53 -0.37 -13.60 -3.93
N MET A 54 0.59 -12.74 -4.28
CA MET A 54 0.46 -11.30 -4.10
C MET A 54 -0.64 -10.71 -4.99
N ALA A 55 -0.77 -11.15 -6.24
CA ALA A 55 -1.84 -10.72 -7.14
C ALA A 55 -3.22 -11.11 -6.58
N ILE A 56 -3.40 -12.35 -6.13
CA ILE A 56 -4.63 -12.83 -5.47
C ILE A 56 -4.93 -11.97 -4.23
N ASN A 57 -3.92 -11.78 -3.36
CA ASN A 57 -4.07 -11.03 -2.13
C ASN A 57 -4.54 -9.58 -2.38
N MET A 58 -3.97 -8.89 -3.36
CA MET A 58 -4.35 -7.50 -3.65
C MET A 58 -5.67 -7.39 -4.41
N LEU A 59 -5.87 -8.20 -5.47
CA LEU A 59 -7.05 -8.09 -6.33
C LEU A 59 -8.33 -8.47 -5.61
N SER A 60 -8.31 -9.49 -4.73
CA SER A 60 -9.47 -9.90 -3.94
C SER A 60 -9.95 -8.83 -2.93
N ARG A 61 -9.12 -7.81 -2.65
CA ARG A 61 -9.45 -6.69 -1.75
C ARG A 61 -10.08 -5.48 -2.47
N LEU A 62 -10.28 -5.56 -3.77
CA LEU A 62 -10.73 -4.42 -4.59
C LEU A 62 -12.25 -4.32 -4.76
N HIS A 63 -13.05 -5.06 -3.98
CA HIS A 63 -14.50 -4.87 -4.04
C HIS A 63 -14.88 -3.39 -3.72
N PRO A 64 -15.77 -2.75 -4.48
CA PRO A 64 -16.60 -3.25 -5.59
C PRO A 64 -16.01 -3.05 -7.00
N VAL A 65 -14.72 -2.75 -7.15
CA VAL A 65 -14.09 -2.67 -8.47
C VAL A 65 -14.09 -4.04 -9.13
N LEU A 66 -13.63 -5.03 -8.37
CA LEU A 66 -13.67 -6.45 -8.74
C LEU A 66 -14.71 -7.17 -7.88
N THR A 67 -15.66 -7.79 -8.55
CA THR A 67 -16.70 -8.59 -7.91
C THR A 67 -16.47 -10.08 -8.07
N HIS A 68 -15.67 -10.47 -9.07
CA HIS A 68 -15.42 -11.88 -9.38
C HIS A 68 -14.01 -12.08 -9.95
N ILE A 69 -13.28 -13.04 -9.39
CA ILE A 69 -11.96 -13.47 -9.83
C ILE A 69 -12.01 -14.97 -10.12
N GLY A 70 -11.77 -15.35 -11.38
CA GLY A 70 -11.52 -16.74 -11.77
C GLY A 70 -10.02 -17.06 -11.61
N VAL A 71 -9.70 -18.26 -11.12
CA VAL A 71 -8.33 -18.76 -11.02
C VAL A 71 -8.20 -20.04 -11.82
N SER A 72 -7.35 -20.05 -12.83
CA SER A 72 -7.04 -21.22 -13.67
C SER A 72 -5.54 -21.46 -13.68
N ILE A 73 -5.12 -22.41 -12.88
CA ILE A 73 -3.72 -22.84 -12.73
C ILE A 73 -3.62 -24.36 -12.83
N PRO A 74 -2.46 -24.92 -13.21
CA PRO A 74 -2.23 -26.36 -13.22
C PRO A 74 -2.53 -27.00 -11.85
N ASP A 75 -3.12 -28.19 -11.85
CA ASP A 75 -3.44 -28.96 -10.66
C ASP A 75 -2.95 -30.40 -10.83
N PRO A 76 -2.12 -30.95 -9.91
CA PRO A 76 -1.67 -30.31 -8.68
C PRO A 76 -0.40 -29.45 -8.86
N ALA A 77 -0.49 -28.15 -8.54
CA ALA A 77 0.68 -27.31 -8.33
C ALA A 77 0.97 -27.21 -6.82
N VAL A 78 2.24 -27.32 -6.43
CA VAL A 78 2.66 -27.32 -5.03
C VAL A 78 3.62 -26.17 -4.73
N PHE A 79 3.57 -25.66 -3.49
CA PHE A 79 4.51 -24.62 -3.06
C PHE A 79 5.94 -25.18 -2.97
N SER A 80 6.88 -24.42 -3.49
CA SER A 80 8.33 -24.60 -3.32
C SER A 80 8.95 -23.56 -2.37
N VAL A 81 8.17 -22.57 -1.96
CA VAL A 81 8.56 -21.49 -1.04
C VAL A 81 7.45 -21.22 -0.04
N ASN A 82 7.82 -20.63 1.09
CA ASN A 82 6.85 -20.10 2.04
C ASN A 82 6.31 -18.75 1.55
N VAL A 83 4.98 -18.64 1.42
CA VAL A 83 4.31 -17.39 1.08
C VAL A 83 3.41 -17.01 2.26
N PRO A 84 3.64 -15.87 2.91
CA PRO A 84 2.85 -15.50 4.08
C PRO A 84 1.34 -15.53 3.82
N LEU A 85 0.57 -16.02 4.78
CA LEU A 85 -0.88 -16.22 4.76
C LEU A 85 -1.41 -17.37 3.88
N PHE A 86 -0.59 -17.93 2.99
CA PHE A 86 -0.99 -19.06 2.15
C PHE A 86 -0.43 -20.34 2.77
N THR A 87 -1.31 -21.12 3.41
CA THR A 87 -0.94 -22.30 4.18
C THR A 87 -1.33 -23.58 3.44
N GLY A 88 -0.50 -24.61 3.57
CA GLY A 88 -0.71 -25.90 2.91
C GLY A 88 0.23 -26.11 1.72
N ASN A 89 0.22 -27.33 1.16
CA ASN A 89 1.18 -27.70 0.09
C ASN A 89 0.65 -27.39 -1.30
N LYS A 90 -0.67 -27.55 -1.54
CA LYS A 90 -1.28 -27.31 -2.86
C LYS A 90 -1.66 -25.84 -3.00
N ILE A 91 -1.22 -25.22 -4.07
CA ILE A 91 -1.37 -23.76 -4.29
C ILE A 91 -2.85 -23.37 -4.41
N LEU A 92 -3.64 -24.13 -5.19
CA LEU A 92 -5.06 -23.80 -5.37
C LEU A 92 -5.86 -23.94 -4.08
N ASP A 93 -5.61 -25.00 -3.31
CA ASP A 93 -6.28 -25.20 -2.02
C ASP A 93 -5.93 -24.08 -1.02
N ALA A 94 -4.65 -23.68 -0.99
CA ALA A 94 -4.19 -22.57 -0.16
C ALA A 94 -4.78 -21.22 -0.57
N ILE A 95 -4.97 -20.96 -1.86
CA ILE A 95 -5.66 -19.77 -2.37
C ILE A 95 -7.11 -19.75 -1.86
N LEU A 96 -7.84 -20.84 -2.02
CA LEU A 96 -9.25 -20.93 -1.59
C LEU A 96 -9.37 -20.82 -0.06
N ASP A 97 -8.47 -21.43 0.69
CA ASP A 97 -8.39 -21.28 2.16
C ASP A 97 -8.10 -19.83 2.57
N PHE A 98 -7.13 -19.18 1.91
CA PHE A 98 -6.85 -17.75 2.14
C PHE A 98 -8.09 -16.88 1.90
N ILE A 99 -8.81 -17.08 0.79
CA ILE A 99 -10.03 -16.33 0.47
C ILE A 99 -11.12 -16.56 1.51
N ASN A 100 -11.28 -17.80 1.96
CA ASN A 100 -12.22 -18.14 3.04
C ASN A 100 -11.89 -17.46 4.37
N LYS A 101 -10.60 -17.24 4.65
CA LYS A 101 -10.12 -16.50 5.84
C LYS A 101 -10.21 -14.99 5.65
N LEU A 102 -10.07 -14.49 4.42
CA LEU A 102 -10.17 -13.08 4.08
C LEU A 102 -11.62 -12.57 4.17
N LYS A 103 -12.60 -13.36 3.69
CA LYS A 103 -14.06 -13.12 3.75
C LYS A 103 -14.48 -11.72 3.30
N LEU A 104 -13.95 -11.25 2.19
CA LEU A 104 -14.41 -10.04 1.51
C LEU A 104 -15.46 -10.38 0.43
N ASP A 105 -16.19 -9.37 -0.02
CA ASP A 105 -17.34 -9.56 -0.93
C ASP A 105 -16.91 -9.89 -2.40
N CYS A 106 -15.63 -9.99 -2.70
CA CYS A 106 -15.13 -10.44 -4.00
C CYS A 106 -15.16 -11.97 -4.08
N LYS A 107 -15.96 -12.51 -5.02
CA LYS A 107 -16.00 -13.95 -5.27
C LYS A 107 -14.72 -14.42 -5.94
N VAL A 108 -14.07 -15.45 -5.40
CA VAL A 108 -12.89 -16.09 -6.03
C VAL A 108 -13.19 -17.57 -6.20
N GLU A 109 -13.02 -18.10 -7.42
CA GLU A 109 -13.31 -19.50 -7.70
C GLU A 109 -12.33 -20.11 -8.71
N ARG A 110 -12.20 -21.44 -8.66
CA ARG A 110 -11.49 -22.22 -9.68
C ARG A 110 -12.24 -22.16 -11.01
N VAL A 111 -11.50 -22.00 -12.10
CA VAL A 111 -12.00 -22.03 -13.48
C VAL A 111 -11.25 -23.08 -14.27
N ASP A 112 -11.95 -24.14 -14.66
CA ASP A 112 -11.36 -25.24 -15.45
C ASP A 112 -11.52 -25.00 -16.96
N LEU A 113 -12.60 -24.33 -17.40
CA LEU A 113 -12.86 -24.00 -18.79
C LEU A 113 -12.79 -22.49 -18.99
N ILE A 114 -11.76 -22.04 -19.69
CA ILE A 114 -11.56 -20.62 -19.99
C ILE A 114 -12.49 -20.25 -21.14
N HIS A 115 -13.48 -19.40 -20.86
CA HIS A 115 -14.36 -18.80 -21.86
C HIS A 115 -14.04 -17.32 -22.08
N ARG A 116 -14.49 -16.76 -23.22
CA ARG A 116 -14.44 -15.32 -23.47
C ARG A 116 -15.49 -14.61 -22.63
N GLY A 117 -15.15 -13.44 -22.09
CA GLY A 117 -16.12 -12.63 -21.31
C GLY A 117 -15.53 -11.99 -20.05
N TRP A 118 -14.28 -12.29 -19.73
CA TRP A 118 -13.57 -11.61 -18.66
C TRP A 118 -13.22 -10.16 -19.04
N ASP A 119 -13.32 -9.23 -18.11
CA ASP A 119 -13.00 -7.82 -18.34
C ASP A 119 -11.51 -7.60 -18.51
N ALA A 120 -10.70 -8.39 -17.79
CA ALA A 120 -9.26 -8.46 -17.95
C ALA A 120 -8.74 -9.86 -17.60
N VAL A 121 -7.55 -10.18 -18.11
CA VAL A 121 -6.81 -11.40 -17.74
C VAL A 121 -5.46 -10.99 -17.18
N LEU A 122 -5.10 -11.53 -16.01
CA LEU A 122 -3.76 -11.46 -15.45
C LEU A 122 -3.08 -12.82 -15.61
N SER A 123 -2.05 -12.89 -16.44
CA SER A 123 -1.26 -14.11 -16.62
C SER A 123 0.02 -14.05 -15.80
N ILE A 124 0.24 -15.09 -15.02
CA ILE A 124 1.52 -15.34 -14.33
C ILE A 124 2.40 -16.12 -15.30
N GLY A 125 3.28 -15.40 -15.97
CA GLY A 125 4.04 -15.92 -17.11
C GLY A 125 3.36 -15.66 -18.45
N PRO A 126 3.89 -16.24 -19.55
CA PRO A 126 3.35 -16.05 -20.88
C PRO A 126 1.96 -16.66 -21.02
N SER A 127 1.10 -16.02 -21.80
CA SER A 127 -0.24 -16.52 -22.11
C SER A 127 -0.46 -16.53 -23.62
N ASN A 128 -0.88 -17.65 -24.13
CA ASN A 128 -1.32 -17.81 -25.52
C ASN A 128 -2.86 -17.60 -25.65
N LEU A 129 -3.51 -17.13 -24.60
CA LEU A 129 -4.95 -16.87 -24.62
C LEU A 129 -5.22 -15.64 -25.52
N ALA A 130 -5.98 -15.85 -26.59
CA ALA A 130 -6.45 -14.77 -27.47
C ALA A 130 -7.64 -14.03 -26.79
N ILE A 131 -7.43 -13.49 -25.59
CA ILE A 131 -8.41 -12.71 -24.85
C ILE A 131 -7.91 -11.26 -24.81
N GLU A 132 -8.76 -10.33 -25.21
CA GLU A 132 -8.47 -8.91 -25.09
C GLU A 132 -8.18 -8.54 -23.63
N ASN A 133 -7.36 -7.50 -23.45
CA ASN A 133 -6.98 -7.01 -22.13
C ASN A 133 -6.16 -8.00 -21.27
N THR A 134 -5.44 -8.92 -21.90
CA THR A 134 -4.47 -9.76 -21.20
C THR A 134 -3.25 -8.95 -20.78
N ILE A 135 -2.92 -9.02 -19.51
CA ILE A 135 -1.67 -8.51 -18.93
C ILE A 135 -0.91 -9.71 -18.41
N SER A 136 0.33 -9.89 -18.84
CA SER A 136 1.20 -10.92 -18.27
C SER A 136 2.25 -10.30 -17.37
N ILE A 137 2.55 -10.98 -16.28
CA ILE A 137 3.60 -10.60 -15.32
C ILE A 137 4.59 -11.73 -15.13
N ALA A 138 5.85 -11.36 -14.94
CA ALA A 138 6.93 -12.28 -14.62
C ALA A 138 7.97 -11.57 -13.76
N SER A 139 8.97 -12.28 -13.26
CA SER A 139 10.08 -11.65 -12.56
C SER A 139 11.36 -12.49 -12.61
N ASP A 140 12.46 -11.80 -12.39
CA ASP A 140 13.77 -12.39 -12.15
C ASP A 140 14.43 -11.63 -10.97
N GLY A 141 14.31 -12.20 -9.79
CA GLY A 141 14.88 -11.62 -8.59
C GLY A 141 14.39 -10.19 -8.30
N TRP A 142 15.22 -9.18 -8.57
CA TRP A 142 14.88 -7.77 -8.37
C TRP A 142 14.04 -7.18 -9.50
N ILE A 143 13.95 -7.86 -10.63
CA ILE A 143 13.35 -7.30 -11.85
C ILE A 143 11.91 -7.78 -12.01
N ALA A 144 10.99 -6.83 -12.11
CA ALA A 144 9.60 -7.04 -12.48
C ALA A 144 9.43 -6.89 -14.00
N TYR A 145 8.72 -7.81 -14.62
CA TYR A 145 8.32 -7.75 -16.02
C TYR A 145 6.80 -7.68 -16.12
N VAL A 146 6.31 -6.76 -16.93
CA VAL A 146 4.89 -6.60 -17.22
C VAL A 146 4.71 -6.41 -18.73
N ALA A 147 3.81 -7.18 -19.33
CA ALA A 147 3.56 -7.11 -20.75
C ALA A 147 2.06 -7.04 -21.08
N ALA A 148 1.68 -6.08 -21.90
CA ALA A 148 0.30 -5.89 -22.36
C ALA A 148 -0.06 -6.80 -23.55
N ASP A 149 0.92 -7.50 -24.13
CA ASP A 149 0.77 -8.45 -25.23
C ASP A 149 0.63 -9.92 -24.74
N GLY A 150 0.56 -10.13 -23.44
CA GLY A 150 0.47 -11.46 -22.86
C GLY A 150 1.80 -12.26 -22.86
N LEU A 151 2.92 -11.66 -23.24
CA LEU A 151 4.19 -12.35 -23.49
C LEU A 151 5.32 -12.01 -22.49
N ALA A 152 5.01 -11.76 -21.22
CA ALA A 152 6.05 -11.70 -20.19
C ALA A 152 6.60 -13.13 -19.92
N THR A 153 7.88 -13.35 -20.19
CA THR A 153 8.42 -14.70 -20.34
C THR A 153 9.49 -15.11 -19.34
N VAL A 154 9.86 -14.24 -18.40
CA VAL A 154 11.01 -14.53 -17.54
C VAL A 154 10.57 -14.83 -16.11
N PHE A 155 10.65 -16.12 -15.75
CA PHE A 155 10.76 -16.56 -14.36
C PHE A 155 12.03 -17.39 -14.24
N THR A 156 12.88 -17.05 -13.29
CA THR A 156 14.11 -17.78 -13.01
C THR A 156 14.00 -18.57 -11.72
N LYS A 157 15.04 -19.33 -11.40
CA LYS A 157 15.16 -20.04 -10.12
C LYS A 157 15.53 -19.10 -8.95
N ASN A 158 15.55 -17.78 -9.18
CA ASN A 158 15.81 -16.81 -8.13
C ASN A 158 14.69 -16.82 -7.07
N THR A 159 15.04 -16.77 -5.80
CA THR A 159 14.08 -16.83 -4.68
C THR A 159 13.83 -15.45 -4.04
N ASN A 160 14.34 -14.37 -4.64
CA ASN A 160 14.07 -13.00 -4.18
C ASN A 160 12.62 -12.60 -4.53
N PRO A 161 11.74 -12.33 -3.53
CA PRO A 161 10.34 -12.01 -3.76
C PRO A 161 10.09 -10.60 -4.31
N ILE A 162 11.06 -9.68 -4.19
CA ILE A 162 10.86 -8.24 -4.41
C ILE A 162 10.38 -7.93 -5.82
N GLY A 163 11.05 -8.47 -6.85
CA GLY A 163 10.63 -8.25 -8.24
C GLY A 163 9.29 -8.89 -8.56
N ALA A 164 8.99 -10.06 -8.00
CA ALA A 164 7.71 -10.74 -8.19
C ALA A 164 6.54 -9.94 -7.58
N TYR A 165 6.72 -9.42 -6.39
CA TYR A 165 5.74 -8.57 -5.73
C TYR A 165 5.56 -7.22 -6.44
N ALA A 166 6.66 -6.61 -6.93
CA ALA A 166 6.58 -5.41 -7.74
C ALA A 166 5.83 -5.67 -9.07
N ALA A 167 6.07 -6.81 -9.73
CA ALA A 167 5.35 -7.21 -10.94
C ALA A 167 3.85 -7.39 -10.67
N ALA A 168 3.48 -8.02 -9.55
CA ALA A 168 2.09 -8.17 -9.13
C ALA A 168 1.41 -6.81 -8.85
N CYS A 169 2.12 -5.85 -8.23
CA CYS A 169 1.59 -4.50 -8.02
C CYS A 169 1.39 -3.74 -9.34
N ILE A 170 2.39 -3.72 -10.21
CA ILE A 170 2.33 -2.99 -11.49
C ILE A 170 1.31 -3.64 -12.43
N GLY A 171 1.34 -4.96 -12.59
CA GLY A 171 0.38 -5.70 -13.42
C GLY A 171 -1.05 -5.66 -12.87
N GLY A 172 -1.21 -5.77 -11.55
CA GLY A 172 -2.49 -5.60 -10.88
C GLY A 172 -3.08 -4.21 -11.08
N MET A 173 -2.25 -3.17 -11.10
CA MET A 173 -2.69 -1.81 -11.42
C MET A 173 -3.14 -1.70 -12.90
N GLU A 174 -2.47 -2.36 -13.84
CA GLU A 174 -2.91 -2.40 -15.24
C GLU A 174 -4.29 -3.08 -15.37
N VAL A 175 -4.49 -4.20 -14.67
CA VAL A 175 -5.79 -4.88 -14.59
C VAL A 175 -6.86 -3.96 -14.00
N PHE A 176 -6.57 -3.32 -12.86
CA PHE A 176 -7.46 -2.34 -12.25
C PHE A 176 -7.87 -1.24 -13.25
N LYS A 177 -6.90 -0.62 -13.94
CA LYS A 177 -7.17 0.44 -14.93
C LYS A 177 -8.10 -0.03 -16.04
N LYS A 178 -7.93 -1.26 -16.53
CA LYS A 178 -8.79 -1.84 -17.60
C LYS A 178 -10.21 -2.07 -17.12
N VAL A 179 -10.40 -2.71 -15.97
CA VAL A 179 -11.73 -2.96 -15.40
C VAL A 179 -12.42 -1.65 -15.01
N PHE A 180 -11.70 -0.74 -14.36
CA PHE A 180 -12.21 0.59 -14.00
C PHE A 180 -12.68 1.37 -15.23
N LEU A 181 -11.90 1.39 -16.30
CA LEU A 181 -12.26 2.08 -17.53
C LEU A 181 -13.47 1.44 -18.21
N LYS A 182 -13.55 0.10 -18.27
CA LYS A 182 -14.69 -0.62 -18.84
C LYS A 182 -15.98 -0.29 -18.09
N LYS A 183 -16.00 -0.42 -16.76
CA LYS A 183 -17.14 -0.06 -15.93
C LYS A 183 -17.56 1.40 -16.10
N SER A 184 -16.58 2.30 -16.16
CA SER A 184 -16.83 3.74 -16.33
C SER A 184 -17.44 4.06 -17.70
N ASN A 185 -16.96 3.43 -18.77
CA ASN A 185 -17.46 3.64 -20.13
C ASN A 185 -18.92 3.17 -20.31
N LEU A 186 -19.36 2.14 -19.58
CA LEU A 186 -20.74 1.68 -19.59
C LEU A 186 -21.74 2.74 -19.05
N LEU A 187 -21.26 3.67 -18.24
CA LEU A 187 -22.07 4.66 -17.54
C LEU A 187 -21.87 6.10 -18.01
N LEU A 188 -20.88 6.33 -18.87
CA LEU A 188 -20.65 7.65 -19.44
C LEU A 188 -21.63 7.91 -20.61
N PRO A 189 -22.28 9.09 -20.66
CA PRO A 189 -23.00 9.51 -21.83
C PRO A 189 -22.07 9.57 -23.07
N GLU A 190 -22.59 9.20 -24.24
CA GLU A 190 -21.80 9.13 -25.50
C GLU A 190 -21.02 10.40 -25.86
N LYS A 191 -21.40 11.58 -25.31
CA LYS A 191 -20.77 12.87 -25.54
C LYS A 191 -20.25 13.52 -24.25
N THR A 192 -19.57 12.76 -23.42
CA THR A 192 -18.98 13.36 -22.20
C THR A 192 -17.70 14.11 -22.56
N PRO A 193 -17.56 15.43 -22.24
CA PRO A 193 -16.37 16.21 -22.57
C PRO A 193 -15.14 15.80 -21.75
N PHE A 194 -15.29 14.89 -20.79
CA PHE A 194 -14.23 14.43 -19.90
C PHE A 194 -13.92 12.95 -20.17
N ASP A 195 -12.89 12.72 -20.93
CA ASP A 195 -12.41 11.35 -21.18
C ASP A 195 -11.48 10.89 -20.05
N ILE A 196 -11.97 10.00 -19.19
CA ILE A 196 -11.19 9.36 -18.12
C ILE A 196 -9.90 8.72 -18.66
N ARG A 197 -9.91 8.26 -19.92
CA ARG A 197 -8.75 7.68 -20.61
C ARG A 197 -7.53 8.60 -20.63
N TRP A 198 -7.71 9.91 -20.64
CA TRP A 198 -6.60 10.87 -20.64
C TRP A 198 -5.73 10.83 -19.39
N ARG A 199 -6.28 10.36 -18.28
CA ARG A 199 -5.55 10.26 -17.01
C ARG A 199 -4.82 8.95 -16.84
N LEU A 200 -5.33 7.87 -17.47
CA LEU A 200 -4.79 6.53 -17.31
C LEU A 200 -3.79 6.24 -18.42
N LYS A 201 -2.51 6.15 -18.09
CA LYS A 201 -1.51 5.66 -19.03
C LYS A 201 -1.34 4.16 -18.88
N PHE A 202 -1.51 3.45 -19.99
CA PHE A 202 -1.36 2.00 -20.05
C PHE A 202 0.03 1.62 -20.56
N ILE A 203 0.55 0.51 -20.04
CA ILE A 203 1.74 -0.14 -20.59
C ILE A 203 1.42 -0.58 -22.03
N LYS A 204 2.27 -0.19 -22.96
CA LYS A 204 2.22 -0.62 -24.37
C LYS A 204 3.38 -1.58 -24.63
N GLY A 205 3.07 -2.80 -25.09
CA GLY A 205 4.09 -3.83 -25.29
C GLY A 205 4.64 -4.34 -23.95
N ARG A 206 5.95 -4.30 -23.77
CA ARG A 206 6.67 -4.88 -22.63
C ARG A 206 7.39 -3.82 -21.83
N LEU A 207 7.36 -3.99 -20.50
CA LEU A 207 8.05 -3.13 -19.54
C LEU A 207 8.82 -4.01 -18.57
N SER A 208 10.06 -3.63 -18.26
CA SER A 208 10.80 -4.14 -17.11
C SER A 208 11.03 -3.00 -16.12
N PHE A 209 10.91 -3.30 -14.83
CA PHE A 209 11.22 -2.39 -13.74
C PHE A 209 12.14 -3.09 -12.74
N SER A 210 13.29 -2.51 -12.47
CA SER A 210 14.24 -3.01 -11.49
C SER A 210 14.00 -2.35 -10.13
N ALA A 211 13.62 -3.14 -9.13
CA ALA A 211 13.54 -2.68 -7.73
C ALA A 211 14.94 -2.53 -7.09
N PHE A 212 16.02 -2.95 -7.77
CA PHE A 212 17.39 -2.80 -7.30
C PHE A 212 17.93 -1.39 -7.53
N ASP A 213 17.79 -0.89 -8.76
CA ASP A 213 18.33 0.42 -9.18
C ASP A 213 17.26 1.39 -9.73
N TYR A 214 15.97 1.02 -9.64
CA TYR A 214 14.81 1.83 -10.06
C TYR A 214 14.79 2.17 -11.56
N ARG A 215 15.47 1.38 -12.39
CA ARG A 215 15.48 1.59 -13.84
C ARG A 215 14.32 0.89 -14.52
N VAL A 216 13.79 1.55 -15.55
CA VAL A 216 12.78 1.02 -16.45
C VAL A 216 13.42 0.65 -17.77
N ASN A 217 13.17 -0.55 -18.28
CA ASN A 217 13.73 -1.08 -19.54
C ASN A 217 15.26 -1.01 -19.61
N GLY A 218 15.90 -1.06 -18.44
CA GLY A 218 17.36 -1.05 -18.34
C GLY A 218 17.99 -2.42 -18.59
N SER A 219 19.32 -2.44 -18.65
CA SER A 219 20.06 -3.70 -18.69
C SER A 219 19.84 -4.51 -17.40
N PRO A 220 19.62 -5.84 -17.47
CA PRO A 220 19.50 -6.70 -16.29
C PRO A 220 20.81 -6.87 -15.51
N ALA A 221 21.84 -6.04 -15.76
CA ALA A 221 23.17 -6.18 -15.18
C ALA A 221 23.20 -6.10 -13.64
N ASN A 222 22.22 -5.44 -13.01
CA ASN A 222 22.14 -5.32 -11.56
C ASN A 222 21.00 -6.17 -11.00
N ASN A 223 21.19 -7.48 -10.96
CA ASN A 223 20.25 -8.44 -10.40
C ASN A 223 20.96 -9.47 -9.49
N PRO A 224 21.58 -9.02 -8.38
CA PRO A 224 22.34 -9.92 -7.52
C PRO A 224 21.42 -10.89 -6.79
N SER A 225 21.89 -12.12 -6.62
CA SER A 225 21.20 -13.14 -5.81
C SER A 225 21.25 -12.78 -4.33
N LEU A 226 20.20 -13.11 -3.59
CA LEU A 226 20.16 -12.93 -2.14
C LEU A 226 20.99 -14.01 -1.44
N PRO A 227 21.65 -13.68 -0.31
CA PRO A 227 22.16 -14.71 0.60
C PRO A 227 20.98 -15.49 1.23
N LEU A 228 21.24 -16.71 1.70
CA LEU A 228 20.22 -17.55 2.33
C LEU A 228 19.67 -16.90 3.61
N THR A 229 20.53 -16.29 4.41
CA THR A 229 20.17 -15.62 5.65
C THR A 229 20.48 -14.13 5.54
N ILE A 230 19.53 -13.30 5.95
CA ILE A 230 19.70 -11.85 6.01
C ILE A 230 19.68 -11.42 7.48
N ASN A 231 20.71 -10.72 7.91
CA ASN A 231 20.77 -10.17 9.27
C ASN A 231 20.12 -8.79 9.31
N GLY A 232 18.90 -8.72 9.85
CA GLY A 232 18.15 -7.47 10.04
C GLY A 232 18.78 -6.53 11.07
N ARG A 233 19.65 -7.00 11.97
CA ARG A 233 20.18 -6.26 13.14
C ARG A 233 19.05 -5.60 13.93
N ASP A 234 19.18 -4.31 14.28
CA ASP A 234 18.17 -3.52 14.97
C ASP A 234 17.32 -2.74 13.95
N LEU A 235 16.30 -3.40 13.40
CA LEU A 235 15.35 -2.83 12.45
C LEU A 235 14.11 -2.33 13.21
N THR A 236 13.71 -1.08 13.00
CA THR A 236 12.50 -0.53 13.60
C THR A 236 11.53 -0.13 12.49
N ILE A 237 10.29 -0.62 12.55
CA ILE A 237 9.20 -0.21 11.65
C ILE A 237 8.21 0.62 12.46
N ALA A 238 8.19 1.93 12.20
CA ALA A 238 7.24 2.86 12.77
C ALA A 238 6.11 3.14 11.77
N GLY A 239 4.87 2.82 12.19
CA GLY A 239 3.70 2.78 11.33
C GLY A 239 3.56 1.43 10.62
N VAL A 240 2.81 0.51 11.22
CA VAL A 240 2.55 -0.84 10.67
C VAL A 240 1.20 -0.85 9.93
N GLY A 241 0.93 0.22 9.19
CA GLY A 241 -0.21 0.34 8.29
C GLY A 241 -0.02 -0.43 6.98
N ALA A 242 -0.56 0.09 5.87
CA ALA A 242 -0.47 -0.60 4.57
C ALA A 242 0.98 -0.71 4.07
N GLY A 243 1.77 0.38 4.14
CA GLY A 243 3.17 0.39 3.69
C GLY A 243 4.08 -0.43 4.59
N GLY A 244 4.09 -0.16 5.91
CA GLY A 244 4.93 -0.89 6.87
C GLY A 244 4.55 -2.37 6.97
N GLY A 245 3.26 -2.68 6.90
CA GLY A 245 2.79 -4.07 6.83
C GLY A 245 3.21 -4.78 5.54
N ALA A 246 3.21 -4.09 4.39
CA ALA A 246 3.73 -4.64 3.14
C ALA A 246 5.26 -4.85 3.18
N THR A 247 5.99 -3.96 3.88
CA THR A 247 7.42 -4.16 4.15
C THR A 247 7.65 -5.44 4.95
N ALA A 248 6.95 -5.61 6.07
CA ALA A 248 7.07 -6.80 6.90
C ALA A 248 6.64 -8.08 6.15
N TYR A 249 5.55 -8.01 5.35
CA TYR A 249 5.09 -9.11 4.50
C TYR A 249 6.18 -9.54 3.50
N SER A 250 6.84 -8.57 2.87
CA SER A 250 7.92 -8.85 1.92
C SER A 250 9.14 -9.47 2.61
N LEU A 251 9.50 -9.01 3.80
CA LEU A 251 10.56 -9.59 4.62
C LEU A 251 10.21 -11.00 5.12
N ALA A 252 8.93 -11.24 5.48
CA ALA A 252 8.43 -12.55 5.87
C ALA A 252 8.48 -13.62 4.76
N SER A 253 8.68 -13.18 3.51
CA SER A 253 8.83 -14.07 2.34
C SER A 253 10.28 -14.46 2.04
N LEU A 254 11.25 -13.97 2.81
CA LEU A 254 12.65 -14.35 2.68
C LEU A 254 12.88 -15.78 3.17
N HIS A 255 13.98 -16.40 2.70
CA HIS A 255 14.33 -17.75 3.12
C HIS A 255 14.65 -17.81 4.63
N ASP A 256 15.45 -16.88 5.12
CA ASP A 256 15.77 -16.75 6.54
C ASP A 256 16.09 -15.28 6.90
N LEU A 257 15.63 -14.85 8.06
CA LEU A 257 15.85 -13.51 8.60
C LEU A 257 16.18 -13.63 10.09
N GLU A 258 17.26 -12.98 10.51
CA GLU A 258 17.72 -12.99 11.89
C GLU A 258 17.96 -11.57 12.42
N GLY A 259 18.13 -11.44 13.74
CA GLY A 259 18.40 -10.18 14.42
C GLY A 259 17.23 -9.73 15.27
N ARG A 260 17.03 -8.42 15.40
CA ARG A 260 15.93 -7.83 16.16
C ARG A 260 15.09 -6.91 15.30
N MET A 261 13.78 -6.99 15.45
CA MET A 261 12.82 -6.12 14.78
C MET A 261 11.83 -5.55 15.80
N THR A 262 11.71 -4.23 15.85
CA THR A 262 10.72 -3.53 16.65
C THR A 262 9.61 -3.00 15.76
N LEU A 263 8.37 -3.36 16.05
CA LEU A 263 7.16 -2.92 15.35
C LEU A 263 6.44 -1.91 16.24
N ILE A 264 6.12 -0.72 15.71
CA ILE A 264 5.51 0.38 16.48
C ILE A 264 4.29 0.88 15.72
N ASP A 265 3.11 0.75 16.31
CA ASP A 265 1.85 1.31 15.79
C ASP A 265 0.81 1.28 16.92
N PRO A 266 0.14 2.41 17.26
CA PRO A 266 -0.83 2.45 18.34
C PRO A 266 -2.16 1.79 17.98
N ASP A 267 -2.44 1.60 16.69
CA ASP A 267 -3.75 1.26 16.18
C ASP A 267 -4.02 -0.24 16.12
N GLU A 268 -5.31 -0.55 16.00
CA GLU A 268 -5.87 -1.87 15.73
C GLU A 268 -6.23 -2.03 14.25
N VAL A 269 -6.38 -3.27 13.80
CA VAL A 269 -6.87 -3.60 12.46
C VAL A 269 -8.38 -3.35 12.42
N LYS A 270 -8.82 -2.47 11.52
CA LYS A 270 -10.25 -2.14 11.32
C LYS A 270 -10.77 -2.72 10.00
N PRO A 271 -12.08 -2.97 9.86
CA PRO A 271 -12.68 -3.44 8.61
C PRO A 271 -12.33 -2.56 7.40
N SER A 272 -12.30 -1.23 7.56
CA SER A 272 -11.91 -0.27 6.51
C SER A 272 -10.43 -0.36 6.08
N ASN A 273 -9.61 -1.06 6.81
CA ASN A 273 -8.21 -1.31 6.45
C ASN A 273 -8.05 -2.50 5.51
N MET A 274 -9.04 -3.39 5.48
CA MET A 274 -8.96 -4.67 4.77
C MET A 274 -8.80 -4.53 3.26
N ASN A 275 -9.13 -3.39 2.69
CA ASN A 275 -8.95 -3.11 1.26
C ASN A 275 -7.48 -2.96 0.83
N ARG A 276 -6.53 -2.80 1.78
CA ARG A 276 -5.11 -2.52 1.47
C ARG A 276 -4.08 -3.14 2.42
N TYR A 277 -4.51 -3.75 3.54
CA TYR A 277 -3.58 -4.41 4.48
C TYR A 277 -3.33 -5.86 4.05
N VAL A 278 -2.30 -6.06 3.21
CA VAL A 278 -1.98 -7.37 2.63
C VAL A 278 -1.59 -8.44 3.65
N TYR A 279 -1.32 -8.05 4.88
CA TYR A 279 -1.00 -8.93 6.00
C TYR A 279 -2.21 -9.35 6.85
N ALA A 280 -3.35 -8.65 6.75
CA ALA A 280 -4.47 -8.82 7.64
C ALA A 280 -5.55 -9.75 7.05
N LEU A 281 -6.15 -10.55 7.91
CA LEU A 281 -7.31 -11.42 7.65
C LEU A 281 -8.55 -10.88 8.38
N GLN A 282 -9.75 -11.39 8.03
CA GLN A 282 -10.99 -10.94 8.67
C GLN A 282 -10.96 -11.09 10.20
N ARG A 283 -10.37 -12.19 10.71
CA ARG A 283 -10.25 -12.42 12.16
C ARG A 283 -9.59 -11.25 12.88
N ASP A 284 -8.58 -10.63 12.26
CA ASP A 284 -7.83 -9.51 12.86
C ASP A 284 -8.71 -8.26 12.99
N SER A 285 -9.54 -7.98 11.99
CA SER A 285 -10.45 -6.83 12.02
C SER A 285 -11.68 -7.05 12.91
N VAL A 286 -12.16 -8.29 13.05
CA VAL A 286 -13.30 -8.63 13.92
C VAL A 286 -12.91 -8.57 15.39
N SER A 287 -11.68 -8.98 15.72
CA SER A 287 -11.15 -8.96 17.09
C SER A 287 -10.51 -7.63 17.49
N ASN A 288 -10.49 -6.62 16.61
CA ASN A 288 -9.75 -5.37 16.78
C ASN A 288 -8.29 -5.65 17.21
N ARG A 289 -7.65 -6.59 16.54
CA ARG A 289 -6.29 -7.01 16.87
C ARG A 289 -5.31 -5.86 16.66
N PRO A 290 -4.36 -5.60 17.59
CA PRO A 290 -3.29 -4.64 17.37
C PRO A 290 -2.56 -4.93 16.07
N LYS A 291 -2.33 -3.90 15.23
CA LYS A 291 -1.65 -4.06 13.94
C LYS A 291 -0.27 -4.72 14.11
N VAL A 292 0.47 -4.32 15.15
CA VAL A 292 1.79 -4.86 15.46
C VAL A 292 1.76 -6.35 15.77
N GLU A 293 0.73 -6.85 16.43
CA GLU A 293 0.57 -8.27 16.73
C GLU A 293 0.18 -9.10 15.50
N ALA A 294 -0.64 -8.54 14.61
CA ALA A 294 -0.98 -9.18 13.35
C ALA A 294 0.26 -9.34 12.45
N VAL A 295 1.13 -8.33 12.40
CA VAL A 295 2.38 -8.38 11.64
C VAL A 295 3.43 -9.26 12.32
N LYS A 296 3.54 -9.27 13.64
CA LYS A 296 4.44 -10.17 14.39
C LYS A 296 4.17 -11.63 14.06
N GLU A 297 2.90 -12.01 13.90
CA GLU A 297 2.52 -13.38 13.53
C GLU A 297 3.10 -13.80 12.18
N LEU A 298 3.17 -12.91 11.17
CA LEU A 298 3.77 -13.21 9.87
C LEU A 298 5.27 -13.58 9.97
N LEU A 299 5.94 -13.06 10.98
CA LEU A 299 7.38 -13.21 11.19
C LEU A 299 7.72 -14.36 12.14
N SER A 300 6.72 -15.08 12.66
CA SER A 300 6.88 -16.11 13.70
C SER A 300 7.68 -17.35 13.26
N ASP A 301 7.81 -17.58 11.96
CA ASP A 301 8.57 -18.71 11.41
C ASP A 301 10.08 -18.51 11.53
N PHE A 302 10.57 -17.27 11.64
CA PHE A 302 11.99 -16.95 11.80
C PHE A 302 12.45 -17.14 13.24
N LYS A 303 13.06 -18.28 13.54
CA LYS A 303 13.45 -18.66 14.91
C LYS A 303 14.60 -17.81 15.50
N LYS A 304 15.38 -17.13 14.64
CA LYS A 304 16.49 -16.26 15.06
C LYS A 304 16.16 -14.77 14.98
N LEU A 305 14.90 -14.43 14.69
CA LEU A 305 14.41 -13.06 14.68
C LEU A 305 13.66 -12.78 15.98
N ASP A 306 14.17 -11.84 16.78
CA ASP A 306 13.46 -11.32 17.95
C ASP A 306 12.54 -10.17 17.51
N VAL A 307 11.22 -10.40 17.56
CA VAL A 307 10.21 -9.43 17.15
C VAL A 307 9.50 -8.85 18.37
N GLN A 308 9.73 -7.57 18.62
CA GLN A 308 9.04 -6.80 19.66
C GLN A 308 7.86 -6.03 19.03
N ALA A 309 6.65 -6.25 19.55
CA ALA A 309 5.43 -5.57 19.14
C ALA A 309 5.05 -4.52 20.20
N CYS A 310 5.07 -3.24 19.81
CA CYS A 310 4.79 -2.11 20.69
C CYS A 310 3.53 -1.40 20.20
N GLN A 311 2.40 -1.61 20.91
CA GLN A 311 1.13 -0.93 20.63
C GLN A 311 1.12 0.48 21.23
N ASN A 312 2.05 1.31 20.79
CA ASN A 312 2.24 2.69 21.26
C ASN A 312 2.49 3.60 20.05
N SER A 313 2.31 4.89 20.23
CA SER A 313 2.86 5.84 19.27
C SER A 313 4.38 5.91 19.39
N TYR A 314 5.04 6.31 18.30
CA TYR A 314 6.49 6.46 18.31
C TYR A 314 6.96 7.47 19.36
N GLN A 315 6.20 8.55 19.55
CA GLN A 315 6.51 9.60 20.53
C GLN A 315 6.41 9.10 21.98
N GLU A 316 5.42 8.26 22.30
CA GLU A 316 5.29 7.68 23.64
C GLU A 316 6.48 6.80 24.00
N LEU A 317 6.91 5.93 23.07
CA LEU A 317 8.06 5.06 23.30
C LEU A 317 9.38 5.83 23.43
N THR A 318 9.57 6.90 22.64
CA THR A 318 10.77 7.74 22.78
C THR A 318 10.78 8.53 24.07
N ALA A 319 9.63 9.03 24.53
CA ALA A 319 9.49 9.73 25.80
C ALA A 319 9.79 8.81 26.99
N SER A 320 9.38 7.54 26.93
CA SER A 320 9.66 6.55 27.98
C SER A 320 11.11 6.01 27.95
N ARG A 321 11.89 6.33 26.95
CA ARG A 321 13.22 5.77 26.67
C ARG A 321 13.25 4.25 26.49
N GLU A 322 12.14 3.66 26.13
CA GLU A 322 12.02 2.22 25.88
C GLU A 322 12.58 1.77 24.54
N ILE A 323 12.74 2.73 23.60
CA ILE A 323 13.40 2.46 22.33
C ILE A 323 14.92 2.51 22.56
N GLY A 324 15.56 1.36 22.32
CA GLY A 324 17.02 1.24 22.33
C GLY A 324 17.68 1.93 21.13
N ASN A 325 18.92 1.56 20.83
CA ASN A 325 19.59 2.04 19.63
C ASN A 325 18.85 1.55 18.37
N ILE A 326 18.53 2.50 17.48
CA ILE A 326 17.90 2.22 16.19
C ILE A 326 18.99 2.26 15.12
N ASP A 327 19.23 1.15 14.45
CA ASP A 327 20.16 1.11 13.33
C ASP A 327 19.45 1.58 12.04
N VAL A 328 18.38 0.90 11.62
CA VAL A 328 17.54 1.30 10.50
C VAL A 328 16.14 1.58 10.99
N LEU A 329 15.65 2.79 10.74
CA LEU A 329 14.28 3.20 11.01
C LEU A 329 13.48 3.24 9.70
N ILE A 330 12.41 2.48 9.63
CA ILE A 330 11.41 2.57 8.58
C ILE A 330 10.29 3.49 9.06
N SER A 331 10.04 4.56 8.32
CA SER A 331 9.01 5.57 8.59
C SER A 331 7.87 5.43 7.58
N THR A 332 6.75 4.87 8.01
CA THR A 332 5.52 4.74 7.22
C THR A 332 4.30 5.25 8.00
N VAL A 333 4.55 6.18 8.92
CA VAL A 333 3.51 6.88 9.69
C VAL A 333 2.76 7.88 8.79
N ASP A 334 1.57 8.27 9.19
CA ASP A 334 0.66 9.14 8.43
C ASP A 334 0.97 10.64 8.60
N THR A 335 1.46 11.09 9.78
CA THR A 335 1.65 12.50 10.04
C THR A 335 3.06 13.00 9.70
N LYS A 336 3.13 14.20 9.08
CA LYS A 336 4.40 14.87 8.77
C LYS A 336 5.17 15.23 10.05
N GLU A 337 4.47 15.54 11.13
CA GLU A 337 5.06 15.86 12.41
C GLU A 337 5.82 14.67 13.00
N THR A 338 5.17 13.51 13.09
CA THR A 338 5.81 12.28 13.56
C THR A 338 7.05 11.94 12.74
N ARG A 339 6.96 12.06 11.39
CA ARG A 339 8.13 11.86 10.50
C ARG A 339 9.28 12.79 10.87
N ARG A 340 9.02 14.10 11.04
CA ARG A 340 10.06 15.07 11.44
C ARG A 340 10.68 14.72 12.79
N ASN A 341 9.85 14.28 13.75
CA ASN A 341 10.33 14.01 15.11
C ASN A 341 11.20 12.76 15.21
N MET A 342 10.93 11.73 14.40
CA MET A 342 11.69 10.48 14.40
C MET A 342 13.21 10.67 14.17
N GLN A 343 13.62 11.65 13.40
CA GLN A 343 15.03 11.86 13.11
C GLN A 343 15.86 12.39 14.32
N TRP A 344 15.18 12.95 15.35
CA TRP A 344 15.86 13.42 16.55
C TRP A 344 16.46 12.31 17.41
N ASP A 345 15.98 11.05 17.22
CA ASP A 345 16.56 9.88 17.88
C ASP A 345 17.85 9.39 17.20
N MET A 346 18.24 10.07 16.14
CA MET A 346 19.49 9.81 15.41
C MET A 346 19.64 8.33 15.01
N PRO A 347 18.70 7.74 14.27
CA PRO A 347 18.94 6.43 13.65
C PRO A 347 20.05 6.56 12.62
N ARG A 348 20.78 5.47 12.37
CA ARG A 348 21.88 5.52 11.39
C ARG A 348 21.35 5.77 9.97
N VAL A 349 20.22 5.13 9.64
CA VAL A 349 19.52 5.30 8.36
C VAL A 349 18.02 5.41 8.61
N ILE A 350 17.33 6.29 7.88
CA ILE A 350 15.87 6.32 7.83
C ILE A 350 15.46 5.97 6.40
N LEU A 351 14.56 4.98 6.28
CA LEU A 351 13.85 4.64 5.06
C LEU A 351 12.41 5.14 5.22
N ASP A 352 12.02 6.13 4.42
CA ASP A 352 10.74 6.83 4.56
C ASP A 352 9.89 6.63 3.30
N ALA A 353 8.62 6.30 3.48
CA ALA A 353 7.66 6.17 2.39
C ALA A 353 6.34 6.82 2.74
N ALA A 354 5.73 7.47 1.76
CA ALA A 354 4.37 8.00 1.87
C ALA A 354 3.61 7.83 0.57
N VAL A 355 2.29 7.85 0.70
CA VAL A 355 1.35 7.63 -0.40
C VAL A 355 0.25 8.68 -0.36
N VAL A 356 -0.10 9.22 -1.53
CA VAL A 356 -1.24 10.13 -1.72
C VAL A 356 -2.01 9.66 -2.96
N LEU A 357 -3.14 9.00 -2.77
CA LEU A 357 -4.01 8.41 -3.80
C LEU A 357 -3.28 7.36 -4.64
N THR A 358 -2.67 7.75 -5.75
CA THR A 358 -1.94 6.89 -6.70
C THR A 358 -0.45 7.18 -6.71
N ASP A 359 -0.06 8.33 -6.13
CA ASP A 359 1.34 8.75 -6.02
C ASP A 359 1.97 8.19 -4.76
N PHE A 360 3.19 7.71 -4.87
CA PHE A 360 4.01 7.38 -3.71
C PHE A 360 5.45 7.83 -3.90
N TYR A 361 6.16 7.91 -2.78
CA TYR A 361 7.61 7.99 -2.80
C TYR A 361 8.25 7.00 -1.84
N VAL A 362 9.49 6.66 -2.15
CA VAL A 362 10.43 5.96 -1.28
C VAL A 362 11.67 6.84 -1.15
N ARG A 363 12.17 7.00 0.06
CA ARG A 363 13.30 7.86 0.33
C ARG A 363 14.26 7.25 1.36
N ARG A 364 15.54 7.50 1.16
CA ARG A 364 16.60 7.20 2.12
C ARG A 364 17.13 8.49 2.71
N VAL A 365 17.31 8.54 4.02
CA VAL A 365 17.96 9.62 4.75
C VAL A 365 19.15 9.07 5.50
N ASP A 366 20.34 9.48 5.06
CA ASP A 366 21.59 9.32 5.78
C ASP A 366 21.86 10.63 6.51
N ILE A 367 21.75 10.63 7.84
CA ILE A 367 21.84 11.86 8.65
C ILE A 367 23.20 12.53 8.43
N GLY A 368 23.16 13.82 8.12
CA GLY A 368 24.36 14.63 7.83
C GLY A 368 24.91 14.53 6.39
N LYS A 369 24.37 13.62 5.57
CA LYS A 369 24.81 13.44 4.16
C LYS A 369 23.71 13.75 3.15
N SER A 370 22.45 13.41 3.46
CA SER A 370 21.31 13.63 2.57
C SER A 370 20.30 14.62 3.17
N PRO A 371 19.35 15.15 2.39
CA PRO A 371 18.25 15.94 2.92
C PRO A 371 17.50 15.19 4.01
N CYS A 372 17.29 15.82 5.12
CA CYS A 372 16.58 15.23 6.27
C CYS A 372 15.05 15.32 6.12
N LEU A 373 14.30 14.73 7.07
CA LEU A 373 12.82 14.75 7.03
C LEU A 373 12.24 16.16 7.17
N ILE A 374 12.95 17.10 7.83
CA ILE A 374 12.53 18.51 7.89
C ILE A 374 12.69 19.20 6.54
N CYS A 375 13.71 18.87 5.74
CA CYS A 375 13.88 19.45 4.41
C CYS A 375 12.69 19.16 3.48
N THR A 376 12.03 18.02 3.63
CA THR A 376 10.91 17.59 2.78
C THR A 376 9.54 17.80 3.38
N HIS A 377 9.46 17.79 4.70
CA HIS A 377 8.23 18.05 5.45
C HIS A 377 8.38 19.35 6.23
N SER A 378 8.34 20.49 5.50
CA SER A 378 8.58 21.80 6.12
C SER A 378 7.69 22.05 7.34
N PRO A 379 8.23 22.53 8.46
CA PRO A 379 7.43 22.96 9.61
C PRO A 379 6.46 24.11 9.29
N LYS A 380 6.69 24.83 8.20
CA LYS A 380 5.79 25.92 7.71
C LYS A 380 4.49 25.37 7.12
N GLU A 381 4.44 24.09 6.77
CA GLU A 381 3.19 23.41 6.39
C GLU A 381 2.52 22.90 7.67
N VAL A 382 1.76 23.77 8.32
CA VAL A 382 0.95 23.39 9.49
C VAL A 382 -0.21 22.52 8.99
N GLU A 383 -0.27 21.29 9.47
CA GLU A 383 -1.46 20.45 9.31
C GLU A 383 -2.57 21.08 10.14
N ARG A 384 -3.66 21.48 9.48
CA ARG A 384 -4.81 22.06 10.18
C ARG A 384 -5.44 21.01 11.10
N PRO A 385 -5.77 21.33 12.36
CA PRO A 385 -6.49 20.41 13.23
C PRO A 385 -7.76 19.90 12.57
N LEU A 386 -8.10 18.62 12.80
CA LEU A 386 -9.29 18.01 12.21
C LEU A 386 -10.57 18.78 12.56
N GLU A 387 -10.63 19.36 13.76
CA GLU A 387 -11.75 20.18 14.22
C GLU A 387 -11.91 21.45 13.37
N GLU A 388 -10.84 22.08 12.93
CA GLU A 388 -10.88 23.24 12.03
C GLU A 388 -11.35 22.84 10.63
N ILE A 389 -10.89 21.72 10.14
CA ILE A 389 -11.30 21.14 8.86
C ILE A 389 -12.79 20.84 8.86
N LEU A 390 -13.24 20.11 9.89
CA LEU A 390 -14.65 19.77 10.05
C LEU A 390 -15.51 21.02 10.25
N SER A 391 -15.00 22.05 10.94
CA SER A 391 -15.67 23.34 11.11
C SER A 391 -15.96 24.01 9.78
N GLU A 392 -15.00 24.05 8.88
CA GLU A 392 -15.18 24.63 7.54
C GLU A 392 -16.26 23.88 6.73
N VAL A 393 -16.26 22.54 6.81
CA VAL A 393 -17.16 21.70 6.00
C VAL A 393 -18.57 21.63 6.60
N THR A 394 -18.68 21.49 7.91
CA THR A 394 -19.98 21.28 8.57
C THR A 394 -20.69 22.60 8.93
N GLY A 395 -19.96 23.71 9.02
CA GLY A 395 -20.50 24.99 9.53
C GLY A 395 -20.70 25.03 11.05
N LEU A 396 -20.26 23.97 11.77
CA LEU A 396 -20.17 23.98 13.24
C LEU A 396 -18.84 24.59 13.67
N SER A 397 -18.75 25.19 14.84
CA SER A 397 -17.46 25.69 15.33
C SER A 397 -16.51 24.56 15.74
N ALA A 398 -15.19 24.77 15.64
CA ALA A 398 -14.19 23.78 16.04
C ALA A 398 -14.34 23.34 17.51
N SER A 399 -14.73 24.28 18.41
CA SER A 399 -14.97 23.97 19.82
C SER A 399 -16.20 23.09 20.04
N GLU A 400 -17.28 23.30 19.27
CA GLU A 400 -18.47 22.45 19.31
C GLU A 400 -18.14 21.04 18.79
N ILE A 401 -17.39 20.94 17.70
CA ILE A 401 -16.94 19.66 17.14
C ILE A 401 -16.08 18.91 18.16
N ALA A 402 -15.11 19.57 18.79
CA ALA A 402 -14.30 18.98 19.85
C ALA A 402 -15.17 18.47 21.02
N LYS A 403 -16.16 19.25 21.44
CA LYS A 403 -17.10 18.86 22.49
C LYS A 403 -17.97 17.67 22.06
N LEU A 404 -18.57 17.71 20.88
CA LEU A 404 -19.40 16.61 20.35
C LEU A 404 -18.62 15.30 20.25
N ARG A 405 -17.35 15.35 19.84
CA ARG A 405 -16.47 14.17 19.77
C ARG A 405 -16.08 13.64 21.15
N SER A 406 -15.61 14.52 22.04
CA SER A 406 -15.14 14.11 23.37
C SER A 406 -16.25 13.55 24.28
N THR A 407 -17.46 14.05 24.14
CA THR A 407 -18.63 13.61 24.93
C THR A 407 -19.48 12.56 24.23
N ASN A 408 -19.15 12.21 22.98
CA ASN A 408 -19.96 11.35 22.11
C ASN A 408 -21.44 11.76 22.07
N ALA A 409 -21.68 13.09 22.02
CA ALA A 409 -23.01 13.67 22.12
C ALA A 409 -23.83 13.49 20.83
N CYS A 410 -25.16 13.48 21.01
CA CYS A 410 -26.10 13.46 19.90
C CYS A 410 -26.27 14.85 19.26
N LEU A 411 -26.48 14.85 17.95
CA LEU A 411 -26.80 16.06 17.18
C LEU A 411 -28.24 16.50 17.46
N VAL A 412 -28.43 17.81 17.65
CA VAL A 412 -29.72 18.43 17.81
C VAL A 412 -30.10 19.21 16.56
N GLN A 413 -31.40 19.60 16.47
CA GLN A 413 -31.94 20.29 15.29
C GLN A 413 -31.14 21.54 14.91
N GLU A 414 -30.61 22.30 15.89
CA GLU A 414 -29.79 23.47 15.64
C GLU A 414 -28.51 23.15 14.88
N HIS A 415 -27.83 22.04 15.24
CA HIS A 415 -26.65 21.58 14.53
C HIS A 415 -27.01 21.26 13.07
N ILE A 416 -28.11 20.53 12.84
CA ILE A 416 -28.56 20.13 11.49
C ILE A 416 -28.87 21.37 10.63
N ASN A 417 -29.56 22.34 11.19
CA ASN A 417 -29.90 23.57 10.47
C ASN A 417 -28.64 24.32 9.99
N ARG A 418 -27.61 24.36 10.81
CA ARG A 418 -26.33 24.99 10.44
C ARG A 418 -25.58 24.18 9.39
N MET A 419 -25.63 22.85 9.49
CA MET A 419 -24.99 21.94 8.54
C MET A 419 -25.67 21.94 7.16
N THR A 420 -26.95 22.31 7.05
CA THR A 420 -27.72 22.24 5.79
C THR A 420 -27.08 23.07 4.67
N LYS A 421 -26.73 24.33 4.93
CA LYS A 421 -26.08 25.21 3.93
C LYS A 421 -24.71 24.66 3.50
N SER A 422 -23.98 24.08 4.44
CA SER A 422 -22.68 23.49 4.18
C SER A 422 -22.81 22.19 3.39
N SER A 423 -23.82 21.37 3.67
CA SER A 423 -24.14 20.16 2.92
C SER A 423 -24.44 20.45 1.44
N GLU A 424 -25.19 21.50 1.14
CA GLU A 424 -25.45 21.93 -0.24
C GLU A 424 -24.17 22.35 -0.97
N LYS A 425 -23.24 23.00 -0.26
CA LYS A 425 -21.96 23.46 -0.83
C LYS A 425 -20.97 22.31 -1.03
N TYR A 426 -20.85 21.43 -0.05
CA TYR A 426 -19.81 20.39 0.00
C TYR A 426 -20.31 18.98 -0.38
N GLY A 427 -21.62 18.78 -0.52
CA GLY A 427 -22.23 17.56 -1.05
C GLY A 427 -22.20 16.35 -0.10
N PHE A 428 -22.15 16.57 1.22
CA PHE A 428 -22.21 15.48 2.20
C PHE A 428 -23.66 15.17 2.67
N THR A 429 -23.87 13.95 3.18
CA THR A 429 -25.16 13.52 3.70
C THR A 429 -25.41 14.11 5.09
N LEU A 430 -26.54 14.80 5.27
CA LEU A 430 -26.92 15.36 6.56
C LEU A 430 -27.21 14.26 7.60
N PRO A 431 -26.79 14.45 8.86
CA PRO A 431 -27.16 13.56 9.95
C PRO A 431 -28.64 13.71 10.35
N SER A 432 -29.15 12.71 11.05
CA SER A 432 -30.48 12.76 11.66
C SER A 432 -30.43 13.41 13.04
N VAL A 433 -31.52 14.05 13.46
CA VAL A 433 -31.64 14.55 14.85
C VAL A 433 -31.60 13.37 15.81
N GLY A 434 -30.78 13.47 16.86
CA GLY A 434 -30.58 12.39 17.82
C GLY A 434 -29.47 11.40 17.43
N GLU A 435 -28.92 11.50 16.23
CA GLU A 435 -27.76 10.71 15.82
C GLU A 435 -26.50 11.18 16.55
N ARG A 436 -25.63 10.26 16.99
CA ARG A 436 -24.37 10.63 17.63
C ARG A 436 -23.40 11.19 16.59
N PHE A 437 -22.81 12.33 16.91
CA PHE A 437 -21.88 13.00 15.99
C PHE A 437 -20.71 12.07 15.59
N SER A 438 -20.17 11.31 16.54
CA SER A 438 -19.07 10.39 16.25
C SER A 438 -19.47 9.24 15.33
N ASP A 439 -20.72 8.72 15.43
CA ASP A 439 -21.21 7.65 14.58
C ASP A 439 -21.46 8.16 13.15
N TRP A 440 -22.11 9.32 13.04
CA TRP A 440 -22.29 10.00 11.77
C TRP A 440 -20.94 10.37 11.13
N LEU A 441 -20.02 10.93 11.91
CA LEU A 441 -18.67 11.26 11.43
C LEU A 441 -17.92 10.03 10.94
N MET A 442 -18.01 8.90 11.65
CA MET A 442 -17.40 7.64 11.20
C MET A 442 -17.93 7.17 9.85
N MET A 443 -19.23 7.36 9.62
CA MET A 443 -19.88 6.96 8.36
C MET A 443 -19.55 7.90 7.21
N HIS A 444 -19.37 9.19 7.50
CA HIS A 444 -19.22 10.25 6.51
C HIS A 444 -17.87 10.99 6.57
N CYS A 445 -16.96 10.59 7.46
CA CYS A 445 -15.64 11.22 7.63
C CYS A 445 -14.88 11.32 6.30
N GLY A 446 -14.97 10.29 5.48
CA GLY A 446 -14.39 10.29 4.14
C GLY A 446 -14.95 11.42 3.26
N GLU A 447 -16.27 11.62 3.24
CA GLU A 447 -16.92 12.68 2.45
C GLU A 447 -16.56 14.07 2.97
N LEU A 448 -16.56 14.24 4.29
CA LEU A 448 -16.31 15.52 4.97
C LEU A 448 -14.85 15.95 4.85
N VAL A 449 -13.96 15.07 5.17
CA VAL A 449 -12.50 15.33 5.12
C VAL A 449 -12.06 15.53 3.68
N LEU A 450 -12.59 14.75 2.73
CA LEU A 450 -12.36 14.92 1.29
C LEU A 450 -12.79 16.29 0.78
N SER A 451 -13.95 16.77 1.24
CA SER A 451 -14.48 18.07 0.81
C SER A 451 -13.61 19.25 1.30
N ALA A 452 -12.96 19.10 2.46
CA ALA A 452 -12.18 20.16 3.10
C ALA A 452 -10.68 20.07 2.87
N THR A 453 -10.10 18.87 2.96
CA THR A 453 -8.64 18.69 2.96
C THR A 453 -8.09 18.18 1.66
N GLN A 454 -8.95 17.75 0.74
CA GLN A 454 -8.53 16.97 -0.42
C GLN A 454 -7.75 15.68 -0.02
N GLU A 455 -7.97 15.16 1.20
CA GLU A 455 -7.43 13.86 1.57
C GLU A 455 -7.79 12.83 0.51
N ARG A 456 -6.76 12.08 0.08
CA ARG A 456 -6.88 11.16 -1.02
C ARG A 456 -6.66 9.75 -0.50
N PHE A 457 -7.68 8.90 -0.63
CA PHE A 457 -7.58 7.50 -0.22
C PHE A 457 -6.72 6.73 -1.23
N PRO A 458 -5.63 6.11 -0.78
CA PRO A 458 -4.72 5.47 -1.69
C PRO A 458 -5.24 4.13 -2.22
N LEU A 459 -4.89 3.83 -3.47
CA LEU A 459 -5.04 2.52 -4.07
C LEU A 459 -4.19 1.47 -3.34
N PRO A 460 -4.65 0.22 -3.21
CA PRO A 460 -3.86 -0.86 -2.60
C PRO A 460 -2.47 -0.98 -3.22
N PHE A 461 -2.36 -0.98 -4.54
CA PHE A 461 -1.08 -1.09 -5.24
C PHE A 461 -0.12 0.05 -4.91
N ALA A 462 -0.66 1.28 -4.76
CA ALA A 462 0.14 2.46 -4.41
C ALA A 462 0.64 2.43 -2.97
N THR A 463 -0.01 1.69 -2.07
CA THR A 463 0.45 1.51 -0.69
C THR A 463 1.36 0.32 -0.51
N VAL A 464 1.17 -0.73 -1.28
CA VAL A 464 1.92 -1.98 -1.16
C VAL A 464 3.27 -1.88 -1.85
N LEU A 465 3.33 -1.32 -3.07
CA LEU A 465 4.59 -1.22 -3.82
C LEU A 465 5.68 -0.45 -3.06
N PRO A 466 5.44 0.74 -2.48
CA PRO A 466 6.49 1.40 -1.68
C PRO A 466 6.95 0.58 -0.48
N GLY A 467 6.06 -0.19 0.17
CA GLY A 467 6.46 -1.14 1.22
C GLY A 467 7.39 -2.25 0.72
N ILE A 468 7.11 -2.79 -0.46
CA ILE A 468 7.99 -3.78 -1.14
C ILE A 468 9.35 -3.16 -1.44
N LEU A 469 9.38 -1.92 -1.97
CA LEU A 469 10.62 -1.21 -2.27
C LEU A 469 11.43 -0.90 -1.01
N ILE A 470 10.77 -0.51 0.09
CA ILE A 470 11.42 -0.34 1.40
C ILE A 470 12.03 -1.67 1.88
N ALA A 471 11.33 -2.80 1.75
CA ALA A 471 11.90 -4.11 2.07
C ALA A 471 13.16 -4.40 1.22
N GLY A 472 13.11 -4.03 -0.07
CA GLY A 472 14.28 -4.08 -0.96
C GLY A 472 15.44 -3.21 -0.45
N GLU A 473 15.17 -1.99 0.03
CA GLU A 473 16.21 -1.12 0.60
C GLU A 473 16.79 -1.68 1.90
N VAL A 474 15.97 -2.31 2.77
CA VAL A 474 16.48 -3.03 3.95
C VAL A 474 17.44 -4.14 3.55
N ILE A 475 17.08 -4.94 2.55
CA ILE A 475 17.95 -6.00 2.03
C ILE A 475 19.23 -5.42 1.46
N LYS A 476 19.16 -4.37 0.65
CA LYS A 476 20.34 -3.70 0.07
C LYS A 476 21.24 -3.12 1.15
N GLU A 477 20.68 -2.47 2.17
CA GLU A 477 21.44 -1.94 3.30
C GLU A 477 22.26 -3.02 4.02
N ARG A 478 21.79 -4.26 4.04
CA ARG A 478 22.47 -5.37 4.70
C ARG A 478 23.43 -6.14 3.80
N CYS A 479 23.06 -6.32 2.54
CA CYS A 479 23.76 -7.21 1.62
C CYS A 479 24.52 -6.47 0.52
N PHE A 480 24.06 -5.28 0.15
CA PHE A 480 24.55 -4.50 -1.00
C PHE A 480 24.66 -3.00 -0.65
N PRO A 481 25.43 -2.63 0.39
CA PRO A 481 25.43 -1.24 0.93
C PRO A 481 25.94 -0.17 -0.05
N LYS A 482 26.58 -0.56 -1.15
CA LYS A 482 27.02 0.35 -2.22
C LYS A 482 25.90 0.67 -3.23
N ASP A 483 24.83 -0.14 -3.25
CA ASP A 483 23.76 -0.11 -4.23
C ASP A 483 22.41 0.37 -3.63
N VAL A 484 22.45 0.95 -2.43
CA VAL A 484 21.27 1.49 -1.77
C VAL A 484 20.70 2.70 -2.51
N LEU A 485 19.42 2.99 -2.30
CA LEU A 485 18.79 4.21 -2.78
C LEU A 485 19.59 5.43 -2.28
N GLN A 486 20.12 6.22 -3.22
CA GLN A 486 20.95 7.35 -2.86
C GLN A 486 20.14 8.46 -2.20
N ASN A 487 18.87 8.65 -2.60
CA ASN A 487 18.06 9.72 -2.03
C ASN A 487 16.54 9.47 -2.18
N TYR A 488 15.99 9.55 -3.39
CA TYR A 488 14.56 9.67 -3.61
C TYR A 488 14.09 8.96 -4.88
N TYR A 489 12.96 8.23 -4.77
CA TYR A 489 12.23 7.67 -5.90
C TYR A 489 10.74 7.96 -5.72
N SER A 490 10.06 8.40 -6.77
CA SER A 490 8.60 8.59 -6.76
C SER A 490 7.96 8.00 -8.02
N TYR A 491 6.72 7.54 -7.86
CA TYR A 491 5.95 6.96 -8.94
C TYR A 491 4.46 7.21 -8.73
N ASP A 492 3.80 7.74 -9.77
CA ASP A 492 2.35 7.81 -9.85
C ASP A 492 1.82 6.61 -10.64
N MET A 493 1.14 5.69 -9.98
CA MET A 493 0.74 4.40 -10.54
C MET A 493 -0.33 4.46 -11.65
N ILE A 494 -1.02 5.59 -11.83
CA ILE A 494 -1.86 5.79 -13.02
C ILE A 494 -1.04 6.05 -14.29
N ASN A 495 0.22 6.44 -14.12
CA ASN A 495 1.21 6.62 -15.18
C ASN A 495 2.05 5.33 -15.38
N LEU A 496 3.15 5.45 -16.11
CA LEU A 496 4.19 4.42 -16.20
C LEU A 496 5.22 4.64 -15.08
N PRO A 497 5.92 3.59 -14.63
CA PRO A 497 6.99 3.73 -13.64
C PRO A 497 7.99 4.81 -14.05
N ALA A 498 8.40 5.63 -13.10
CA ALA A 498 9.48 6.59 -13.30
C ALA A 498 10.81 5.84 -13.50
N ASN A 499 11.67 6.36 -14.37
CA ASN A 499 12.95 5.76 -14.68
C ASN A 499 14.06 6.38 -13.82
N GLY A 500 14.61 5.58 -12.91
CA GLY A 500 15.73 5.96 -12.07
C GLY A 500 15.34 6.83 -10.85
N MET A 501 16.35 7.13 -10.06
CA MET A 501 16.25 7.89 -8.81
C MET A 501 16.37 9.39 -9.08
N THR A 502 15.75 10.20 -8.22
CA THR A 502 15.89 11.66 -8.23
C THR A 502 16.77 12.10 -7.08
N GLU A 503 17.69 13.01 -7.33
CA GLU A 503 18.51 13.64 -6.30
C GLU A 503 17.77 14.85 -5.70
N MET A 504 17.51 14.81 -4.40
CA MET A 504 17.04 15.96 -3.65
C MET A 504 18.22 16.63 -2.94
N LYS A 505 18.20 17.96 -2.86
CA LYS A 505 19.25 18.72 -2.16
C LYS A 505 18.78 19.15 -0.77
N PRO A 506 19.68 19.16 0.23
CA PRO A 506 19.38 19.74 1.54
C PRO A 506 18.99 21.23 1.41
N VAL A 507 18.08 21.67 2.28
CA VAL A 507 17.79 23.10 2.45
C VAL A 507 18.98 23.74 3.19
N SER A 508 19.49 24.85 2.67
CA SER A 508 20.75 25.48 3.14
C SER A 508 20.72 25.89 4.61
N ASP A 509 19.57 26.31 5.10
CA ASP A 509 19.31 26.80 6.48
C ASP A 509 18.51 25.81 7.32
N CYS A 510 18.53 24.52 6.97
CA CYS A 510 17.78 23.50 7.71
C CYS A 510 18.29 23.38 9.15
N ILE A 511 17.37 23.57 10.11
CA ILE A 511 17.66 23.54 11.55
C ILE A 511 18.22 22.19 12.04
N PHE A 512 18.04 21.12 11.26
CA PHE A 512 18.53 19.78 11.61
C PHE A 512 19.78 19.40 10.81
N CYS A 513 19.72 19.19 9.50
CA CYS A 513 20.84 18.63 8.75
C CYS A 513 21.97 19.63 8.46
N SER A 514 21.69 20.95 8.53
CA SER A 514 22.71 21.99 8.43
C SER A 514 23.36 22.32 9.79
N SER A 515 22.76 21.90 10.90
CA SER A 515 23.25 22.15 12.27
C SER A 515 24.56 21.41 12.56
N LEU A 516 25.58 22.15 13.01
CA LEU A 516 26.84 21.55 13.45
C LEU A 516 26.61 20.60 14.64
N ALA A 517 25.79 21.00 15.62
CA ALA A 517 25.48 20.18 16.78
C ALA A 517 24.85 18.84 16.40
N THR A 518 23.97 18.81 15.37
CA THR A 518 23.40 17.56 14.85
C THR A 518 24.47 16.64 14.26
N LYS A 519 25.39 17.22 13.46
CA LYS A 519 26.48 16.46 12.83
C LYS A 519 27.47 15.91 13.88
N GLU A 520 27.84 16.69 14.88
CA GLU A 520 28.69 16.27 15.99
C GLU A 520 28.03 15.17 16.83
N ARG A 521 26.74 15.32 17.15
CA ARG A 521 25.98 14.30 17.89
C ARG A 521 25.91 12.98 17.11
N PHE A 522 25.68 13.05 15.79
CA PHE A 522 25.66 11.86 14.94
C PHE A 522 27.03 11.19 14.86
N ALA A 523 28.09 11.97 14.65
CA ALA A 523 29.46 11.47 14.63
C ALA A 523 29.85 10.82 15.96
N LYS A 524 29.46 11.41 17.11
CA LYS A 524 29.69 10.81 18.44
C LYS A 524 28.97 9.46 18.62
N LYS A 525 27.80 9.27 17.97
CA LYS A 525 27.01 8.04 18.11
C LYS A 525 27.53 6.92 17.22
N TYR A 526 28.04 7.23 16.02
CA TYR A 526 28.36 6.26 14.98
C TYR A 526 29.78 6.40 14.39
N GLY A 527 30.53 7.40 14.79
CA GLY A 527 31.89 7.73 14.30
C GLY A 527 33.02 6.95 14.94
#